data_95b4fe7fe7bfaa81da6a38efd16b8cd8
#
_entry.id   95b4fe7fe7bfaa81da6a38efd16b8cd8
#
_cell.length_a   1.000
_cell.length_b   1.000
_cell.length_c   1.000
_cell.angle_alpha   90.00
_cell.angle_beta   90.00
_cell.angle_gamma   90.00
#
_symmetry.space_group_name_H-M   'P 1'
#
loop_
_entity.id
_entity.type
_entity.pdbx_description
1 polymer ?
#
loop_
_entity_poly.entity_id
_entity_poly.type
_entity_poly.pdbx_seq_one_letter_code
_entity_poly.pdbx_strand_id
1 'polypeptide(L)'
;MFANFSSPNATGRGITGRRIAASVATAGLLVLGSLAGAGSAAADGGDVHHQGGAVATLDGLKTYDTARLDVGNGRTTNISAGLFEMSVEGGGRLQTYCIDIHNPTQNKAKYLETPWGQTSLGNNKDAGKILWILRNSYPQVGDLNALAQKSGAGQLSAKTAAAGTQVAIWRFSDGAKVEAKNRQAEKLADWLEAQAQNLQEPKTSLTLDPNAVSGKSGSKIGPVTVHTDAEKVSVAANSDATAAGIKVTDKDGQPITSVNDGTELYCDVPAGTPDGTASLTAKATTQVPVGRAFASPSKSQTQILAGSTESTISADATVNWASKGAIPSVTAEKNCSANGIDVKVSNDGDAPFTFKLGDAEHTVPAGETKTVTVPVGEDEAYDITVTGPDGFSERFQGVLDCETQGTPAPSTGGSGGTPPTSPAPSPSDTDGGTTG
;
A
#
# COMPACT_ATOMS: atom_id res chain seq x y z
N MET A 1 48.78 -41.01 -3.36
CA MET A 1 48.99 -41.52 -1.98
C MET A 1 47.65 -41.41 -1.29
N PHE A 2 46.82 -42.48 -1.31
CA PHE A 2 46.61 -43.52 -0.29
C PHE A 2 46.38 -42.90 1.10
N ALA A 3 45.36 -43.20 1.91
CA ALA A 3 44.43 -44.32 2.03
C ALA A 3 43.27 -43.87 2.96
N ASN A 4 42.10 -44.31 2.70
CA ASN A 4 41.12 -45.15 3.42
C ASN A 4 41.42 -45.54 4.89
N PHE A 5 40.34 -45.53 5.72
CA PHE A 5 39.84 -46.58 6.65
C PHE A 5 38.67 -46.02 7.46
N SER A 6 37.45 -46.44 7.26
CA SER A 6 36.73 -47.64 7.75
C SER A 6 36.22 -47.53 9.18
N SER A 7 34.87 -47.67 9.29
CA SER A 7 34.08 -47.90 10.50
C SER A 7 34.43 -49.22 11.23
N PRO A 8 33.98 -49.48 12.49
CA PRO A 8 32.81 -50.32 12.59
C PRO A 8 31.84 -50.08 13.79
N ASN A 9 30.58 -50.43 13.59
CA ASN A 9 29.66 -51.28 14.34
C ASN A 9 29.88 -51.42 15.90
N ALA A 10 28.87 -51.57 16.77
CA ALA A 10 27.69 -52.39 16.70
C ALA A 10 26.86 -52.27 18.00
N THR A 11 25.59 -52.65 17.91
CA THR A 11 24.70 -53.41 18.84
C THR A 11 24.25 -52.71 20.13
N GLY A 12 23.03 -52.84 20.60
CA GLY A 12 21.89 -53.63 20.23
C GLY A 12 20.86 -53.65 21.39
N ARG A 13 19.66 -54.18 21.13
CA ARG A 13 18.60 -54.69 22.03
C ARG A 13 17.74 -53.64 22.76
N GLY A 14 16.42 -53.71 22.81
CA GLY A 14 15.44 -54.66 22.34
C GLY A 14 14.19 -54.60 23.19
N ILE A 15 13.03 -55.01 22.59
CA ILE A 15 11.87 -55.64 23.24
C ILE A 15 10.84 -54.66 23.86
N THR A 16 9.61 -54.61 23.56
CA THR A 16 8.36 -55.37 23.30
C THR A 16 7.24 -54.35 23.17
N GLY A 17 6.34 -54.31 22.30
CA GLY A 17 5.37 -55.27 21.86
C GLY A 17 4.00 -55.09 22.55
N ARG A 18 3.01 -54.53 21.81
CA ARG A 18 1.60 -54.98 21.96
C ARG A 18 0.76 -54.52 20.80
N ARG A 19 0.33 -55.51 20.05
CA ARG A 19 -0.75 -55.46 19.06
C ARG A 19 -2.09 -55.42 19.77
N ILE A 20 -3.09 -54.68 19.29
CA ILE A 20 -4.50 -55.08 19.35
C ILE A 20 -5.19 -54.64 18.05
N ALA A 21 -6.04 -55.53 17.62
CA ALA A 21 -6.59 -55.75 16.30
C ALA A 21 -7.82 -54.89 15.95
N ALA A 22 -8.00 -54.86 14.65
CA ALA A 22 -9.14 -54.64 13.80
C ALA A 22 -10.56 -54.74 14.37
N SER A 23 -11.44 -53.86 13.88
CA SER A 23 -12.82 -54.21 13.56
C SER A 23 -13.28 -53.43 12.33
N VAL A 24 -13.59 -54.19 11.30
CA VAL A 24 -14.31 -53.81 10.09
C VAL A 24 -15.79 -53.74 10.42
N ALA A 25 -16.49 -52.71 10.03
CA ALA A 25 -17.92 -52.70 9.86
C ALA A 25 -18.28 -51.94 8.60
N THR A 26 -18.75 -52.70 7.62
CA THR A 26 -19.39 -52.29 6.37
C THR A 26 -20.81 -51.81 6.62
N ALA A 27 -21.26 -50.84 5.84
CA ALA A 27 -22.48 -50.75 5.07
C ALA A 27 -23.16 -49.38 5.13
N GLY A 28 -23.54 -48.85 3.99
CA GLY A 28 -24.56 -47.82 3.86
C GLY A 28 -24.32 -46.83 2.75
N LEU A 29 -24.52 -47.24 1.47
CA LEU A 29 -24.75 -46.29 0.37
C LEU A 29 -26.00 -45.45 0.66
N LEU A 30 -25.87 -44.16 0.78
CA LEU A 30 -26.94 -43.19 0.50
C LEU A 30 -26.36 -42.15 -0.42
N VAL A 31 -26.73 -42.25 -1.72
CA VAL A 31 -26.57 -41.20 -2.70
C VAL A 31 -27.57 -40.11 -2.36
N LEU A 32 -27.09 -39.02 -1.79
CA LEU A 32 -27.79 -37.74 -1.77
C LEU A 32 -26.97 -36.79 -2.60
N GLY A 33 -27.56 -36.37 -3.72
CA GLY A 33 -26.98 -35.36 -4.60
C GLY A 33 -26.68 -34.08 -3.84
N SER A 34 -25.41 -33.78 -3.68
CA SER A 34 -24.95 -32.44 -3.32
C SER A 34 -24.88 -31.62 -4.61
N LEU A 35 -25.80 -30.71 -4.76
CA LEU A 35 -25.62 -29.50 -5.56
C LEU A 35 -24.31 -28.85 -5.05
N ALA A 36 -23.27 -29.01 -5.83
CA ALA A 36 -22.05 -28.23 -5.65
C ALA A 36 -22.40 -26.79 -6.05
N GLY A 37 -22.81 -26.01 -5.06
CA GLY A 37 -22.71 -24.57 -5.15
C GLY A 37 -21.22 -24.27 -5.31
N ALA A 38 -20.85 -23.61 -6.38
CA ALA A 38 -19.57 -22.99 -6.54
C ALA A 38 -19.45 -21.93 -5.41
N GLY A 39 -18.89 -22.36 -4.28
CA GLY A 39 -18.51 -21.44 -3.24
C GLY A 39 -17.40 -20.58 -3.81
N SER A 40 -17.68 -19.29 -4.02
CA SER A 40 -16.64 -18.29 -4.12
C SER A 40 -15.69 -18.53 -2.95
N ALA A 41 -14.43 -18.81 -3.24
CA ALA A 41 -13.38 -18.82 -2.23
C ALA A 41 -13.32 -17.39 -1.69
N ALA A 42 -13.98 -17.15 -0.56
CA ALA A 42 -13.75 -15.96 0.22
C ALA A 42 -12.26 -16.01 0.61
N ALA A 43 -11.48 -15.11 0.07
CA ALA A 43 -10.12 -14.86 0.54
C ALA A 43 -10.24 -14.49 2.01
N ASP A 44 -9.82 -15.40 2.87
CA ASP A 44 -9.77 -15.21 4.32
C ASP A 44 -8.61 -14.24 4.62
N GLY A 45 -8.95 -13.10 5.19
CA GLY A 45 -8.03 -12.04 5.56
C GLY A 45 -8.35 -10.75 4.82
N GLY A 46 -8.90 -9.74 5.52
CA GLY A 46 -9.21 -8.44 4.96
C GLY A 46 -7.98 -7.74 4.39
N ASP A 47 -7.55 -8.19 3.23
CA ASP A 47 -6.52 -7.50 2.46
C ASP A 47 -7.14 -6.22 1.90
N VAL A 48 -6.53 -5.10 2.29
CA VAL A 48 -6.78 -3.83 1.66
C VAL A 48 -6.54 -4.03 0.17
N HIS A 49 -7.58 -3.85 -0.65
CA HIS A 49 -7.44 -3.91 -2.10
C HIS A 49 -6.38 -2.90 -2.54
N HIS A 50 -5.19 -3.39 -2.86
CA HIS A 50 -4.05 -2.58 -3.25
C HIS A 50 -3.89 -2.66 -4.76
N GLN A 51 -3.88 -1.51 -5.42
CA GLN A 51 -3.77 -1.42 -6.89
C GLN A 51 -2.40 -1.86 -7.43
N GLY A 52 -1.49 -2.27 -6.54
CA GLY A 52 -0.11 -2.60 -6.84
C GLY A 52 0.86 -1.56 -6.27
N GLY A 53 2.13 -1.65 -6.63
CA GLY A 53 3.19 -0.83 -6.08
C GLY A 53 3.87 -1.45 -4.85
N ALA A 54 4.80 -0.72 -4.27
CA ALA A 54 5.53 -1.19 -3.11
C ALA A 54 4.66 -1.19 -1.85
N VAL A 55 4.73 -2.29 -1.11
CA VAL A 55 4.15 -2.42 0.23
C VAL A 55 5.28 -2.45 1.24
N ALA A 56 5.21 -1.58 2.25
CA ALA A 56 6.30 -1.43 3.22
C ALA A 56 5.79 -1.31 4.65
N THR A 57 6.64 -1.65 5.60
CA THR A 57 6.39 -1.52 7.04
C THR A 57 7.33 -0.48 7.64
N LEU A 58 6.79 0.44 8.43
CA LEU A 58 7.57 1.51 9.06
C LEU A 58 8.52 0.96 10.11
N ASP A 59 9.81 1.24 9.95
CA ASP A 59 10.87 0.92 10.90
C ASP A 59 11.19 2.09 11.84
N GLY A 60 10.63 3.26 11.57
CA GLY A 60 10.67 4.46 12.39
C GLY A 60 11.67 5.52 11.91
N LEU A 61 11.72 6.61 12.65
CA LEU A 61 12.59 7.77 12.39
C LEU A 61 14.05 7.43 12.76
N LYS A 62 14.97 7.52 11.80
CA LYS A 62 16.38 7.06 11.98
C LYS A 62 17.39 8.20 11.97
N THR A 63 17.26 9.10 11.02
CA THR A 63 18.22 10.22 10.83
C THR A 63 17.49 11.53 10.99
N TYR A 64 17.62 12.18 12.16
CA TYR A 64 16.85 13.37 12.50
C TYR A 64 17.60 14.34 13.42
N ASP A 65 17.08 15.57 13.48
CA ASP A 65 17.43 16.60 14.44
C ASP A 65 16.13 17.29 14.92
N THR A 66 16.24 18.29 15.77
CA THR A 66 15.09 19.00 16.35
C THR A 66 14.66 20.17 15.48
N ALA A 67 13.37 20.28 15.22
CA ALA A 67 12.71 21.48 14.68
C ALA A 67 11.78 22.11 15.74
N ARG A 68 11.44 23.38 15.53
CA ARG A 68 10.48 24.15 16.32
C ARG A 68 9.26 24.46 15.45
N LEU A 69 8.11 23.95 15.84
CA LEU A 69 6.83 24.17 15.17
C LEU A 69 6.05 25.25 15.92
N ASP A 70 5.55 26.26 15.23
CA ASP A 70 4.55 27.20 15.73
C ASP A 70 3.16 26.51 15.70
N VAL A 71 2.61 26.27 16.87
CA VAL A 71 1.27 25.66 17.04
C VAL A 71 0.16 26.71 17.22
N GLY A 72 0.45 27.95 16.87
CA GLY A 72 -0.47 29.07 17.01
C GLY A 72 -0.54 29.68 18.41
N ASN A 73 -1.21 30.83 18.51
CA ASN A 73 -1.38 31.60 19.75
C ASN A 73 -0.05 31.94 20.47
N GLY A 74 1.03 32.14 19.69
CA GLY A 74 2.37 32.45 20.22
C GLY A 74 3.06 31.28 20.92
N ARG A 75 2.54 30.06 20.79
CA ARG A 75 3.14 28.85 21.36
C ARG A 75 3.92 28.07 20.30
N THR A 76 5.04 27.54 20.75
CA THR A 76 5.89 26.68 19.92
C THR A 76 6.12 25.34 20.60
N THR A 77 6.29 24.27 19.82
CA THR A 77 6.69 22.96 20.32
C THR A 77 7.92 22.45 19.59
N ASN A 78 8.71 21.60 20.27
CA ASN A 78 9.83 20.93 19.63
C ASN A 78 9.34 19.59 19.04
N ILE A 79 9.71 19.35 17.80
CA ILE A 79 9.41 18.10 17.08
C ILE A 79 10.68 17.53 16.46
N SER A 80 10.68 16.24 16.18
CA SER A 80 11.76 15.59 15.43
C SER A 80 11.53 15.76 13.94
N ALA A 81 12.52 16.30 13.23
CA ALA A 81 12.50 16.50 11.77
C ALA A 81 13.56 15.61 11.13
N GLY A 82 13.17 14.78 10.16
CA GLY A 82 14.14 13.93 9.49
C GLY A 82 13.58 12.75 8.73
N LEU A 83 14.47 11.80 8.48
CA LEU A 83 14.29 10.68 7.55
C LEU A 83 13.83 9.42 8.28
N PHE A 84 12.73 8.86 7.83
CA PHE A 84 12.22 7.56 8.25
C PHE A 84 12.81 6.44 7.39
N GLU A 85 12.80 5.23 7.91
CA GLU A 85 13.08 4.00 7.17
C GLU A 85 11.88 3.07 7.21
N MET A 86 11.70 2.32 6.10
CA MET A 86 10.70 1.27 5.95
C MET A 86 11.33 0.05 5.31
N SER A 87 10.83 -1.13 5.67
CA SER A 87 11.19 -2.40 5.05
C SER A 87 10.11 -2.80 4.04
N VAL A 88 10.49 -3.10 2.80
CA VAL A 88 9.57 -3.53 1.74
C VAL A 88 9.26 -5.02 1.85
N GLU A 89 8.01 -5.44 1.63
CA GLU A 89 7.59 -6.85 1.71
C GLU A 89 8.35 -7.74 0.70
N GLY A 90 8.63 -7.25 -0.49
CA GLY A 90 9.43 -7.94 -1.52
C GLY A 90 10.95 -7.81 -1.34
N GLY A 91 11.41 -7.39 -0.16
CA GLY A 91 12.82 -7.09 0.13
C GLY A 91 13.18 -5.65 -0.22
N GLY A 92 14.37 -5.21 0.23
CA GLY A 92 14.80 -3.82 0.06
C GLY A 92 14.30 -2.88 1.15
N ARG A 93 14.67 -1.61 1.03
CA ARG A 93 14.38 -0.56 2.00
C ARG A 93 13.98 0.74 1.31
N LEU A 94 13.11 1.48 1.98
CA LEU A 94 12.71 2.84 1.61
C LEU A 94 13.19 3.82 2.67
N GLN A 95 13.53 5.02 2.20
CA GLN A 95 13.79 6.19 3.02
C GLN A 95 12.76 7.25 2.68
N THR A 96 12.05 7.77 3.67
CA THR A 96 10.91 8.66 3.45
C THR A 96 10.94 9.88 4.34
N TYR A 97 10.27 10.94 3.92
CA TYR A 97 9.94 12.10 4.73
C TYR A 97 8.43 12.17 4.96
N CYS A 98 8.05 12.80 6.06
CA CYS A 98 6.66 13.07 6.38
C CYS A 98 6.12 14.24 5.53
N ILE A 99 4.86 14.13 5.08
CA ILE A 99 4.11 15.21 4.41
C ILE A 99 2.80 15.54 5.11
N ASP A 100 2.71 15.18 6.39
CA ASP A 100 1.56 15.44 7.26
C ASP A 100 2.07 15.63 8.70
N ILE A 101 2.39 16.88 9.06
CA ILE A 101 3.00 17.23 10.34
C ILE A 101 2.02 17.09 11.53
N HIS A 102 0.72 17.02 11.26
CA HIS A 102 -0.32 17.04 12.29
C HIS A 102 -0.68 15.64 12.78
N ASN A 103 -0.47 14.63 11.97
CA ASN A 103 -0.73 13.23 12.32
C ASN A 103 0.54 12.51 12.80
N PRO A 104 0.50 11.72 13.88
CA PRO A 104 1.66 10.96 14.34
C PRO A 104 1.86 9.69 13.48
N THR A 105 3.11 9.24 13.36
CA THR A 105 3.40 7.89 12.86
C THR A 105 2.99 6.84 13.87
N GLN A 106 2.44 5.72 13.37
CA GLN A 106 2.20 4.53 14.18
C GLN A 106 3.35 3.53 13.99
N ASN A 107 3.83 2.98 15.12
CA ASN A 107 4.93 2.01 15.07
C ASN A 107 4.53 0.77 14.28
N LYS A 108 5.39 0.35 13.34
CA LYS A 108 5.14 -0.80 12.46
C LYS A 108 3.88 -0.69 11.61
N ALA A 109 3.40 0.53 11.36
CA ALA A 109 2.32 0.73 10.41
C ALA A 109 2.70 0.20 9.02
N LYS A 110 1.73 -0.39 8.35
CA LYS A 110 1.81 -0.79 6.94
C LYS A 110 1.60 0.44 6.07
N TYR A 111 2.33 0.55 4.98
CA TYR A 111 2.25 1.63 4.00
C TYR A 111 2.16 1.06 2.60
N LEU A 112 1.36 1.70 1.78
CA LEU A 112 1.11 1.34 0.40
C LEU A 112 1.57 2.49 -0.50
N GLU A 113 2.31 2.17 -1.56
CA GLU A 113 2.60 3.15 -2.60
C GLU A 113 1.30 3.66 -3.20
N THR A 114 1.11 4.98 -3.20
CA THR A 114 -0.17 5.61 -3.51
C THR A 114 0.05 6.75 -4.51
N PRO A 115 -0.83 6.92 -5.51
CA PRO A 115 -0.81 8.09 -6.39
C PRO A 115 -1.04 9.38 -5.61
N TRP A 116 -0.44 10.49 -6.04
CA TRP A 116 -0.63 11.80 -5.40
C TRP A 116 -2.11 12.19 -5.32
N GLY A 117 -2.88 11.92 -6.38
CA GLY A 117 -4.32 12.22 -6.42
C GLY A 117 -5.17 11.54 -5.35
N GLN A 118 -4.62 10.54 -4.66
CA GLN A 118 -5.26 9.80 -3.58
C GLN A 118 -4.69 10.15 -2.19
N THR A 119 -3.96 11.26 -2.08
CA THR A 119 -3.36 11.80 -0.85
C THR A 119 -3.50 13.32 -0.81
N SER A 120 -3.09 13.96 0.28
CA SER A 120 -3.03 15.43 0.40
C SER A 120 -2.22 16.14 -0.70
N LEU A 121 -1.32 15.43 -1.39
CA LEU A 121 -0.57 15.98 -2.52
C LEU A 121 -1.45 16.25 -3.75
N GLY A 122 -2.57 15.55 -3.92
CA GLY A 122 -3.46 15.72 -5.08
C GLY A 122 -4.04 17.12 -5.18
N ASN A 123 -4.36 17.74 -4.05
CA ASN A 123 -4.88 19.10 -3.98
C ASN A 123 -3.78 20.16 -3.70
N ASN A 124 -2.53 19.72 -3.51
CA ASN A 124 -1.41 20.61 -3.18
C ASN A 124 -0.73 21.11 -4.44
N LYS A 125 -0.89 22.40 -4.75
CA LYS A 125 -0.26 23.06 -5.90
C LYS A 125 1.28 23.05 -5.88
N ASP A 126 1.87 22.79 -4.71
CA ASP A 126 3.31 22.78 -4.47
C ASP A 126 3.89 21.37 -4.37
N ALA A 127 3.10 20.31 -4.63
CA ALA A 127 3.54 18.91 -4.59
C ALA A 127 4.81 18.66 -5.45
N GLY A 128 4.87 19.25 -6.63
CA GLY A 128 6.05 19.16 -7.49
C GLY A 128 7.30 19.83 -6.92
N LYS A 129 7.15 20.86 -6.05
CA LYS A 129 8.27 21.49 -5.34
C LYS A 129 8.86 20.56 -4.30
N ILE A 130 7.99 19.79 -3.62
CA ILE A 130 8.43 18.74 -2.68
C ILE A 130 9.30 17.71 -3.42
N LEU A 131 8.86 17.25 -4.59
CA LEU A 131 9.65 16.34 -5.41
C LEU A 131 11.01 16.94 -5.81
N TRP A 132 11.04 18.23 -6.16
CA TRP A 132 12.30 18.90 -6.47
C TRP A 132 13.24 18.91 -5.26
N ILE A 133 12.73 19.21 -4.06
CA ILE A 133 13.49 19.18 -2.80
C ILE A 133 14.10 17.79 -2.58
N LEU A 134 13.30 16.72 -2.71
CA LEU A 134 13.76 15.34 -2.55
C LEU A 134 14.92 15.00 -3.50
N ARG A 135 14.84 15.42 -4.76
CA ARG A 135 15.88 15.17 -5.77
C ARG A 135 17.14 16.02 -5.60
N ASN A 136 17.05 17.15 -4.89
CA ASN A 136 18.15 18.10 -4.71
C ASN A 136 18.68 18.17 -3.29
N SER A 137 18.29 17.26 -2.41
CA SER A 137 18.74 17.22 -1.03
C SER A 137 19.04 15.78 -0.55
N TYR A 138 19.32 15.62 0.73
CA TYR A 138 19.60 14.33 1.34
C TYR A 138 18.32 13.46 1.40
N PRO A 139 18.38 12.14 1.08
CA PRO A 139 19.57 11.33 0.83
C PRO A 139 20.04 11.27 -0.64
N GLN A 140 19.28 11.81 -1.60
CA GLN A 140 19.64 11.76 -3.01
C GLN A 140 20.98 12.46 -3.29
N VAL A 141 21.23 13.58 -2.64
CA VAL A 141 22.53 14.25 -2.64
C VAL A 141 23.33 13.73 -1.44
N GLY A 142 24.08 12.64 -1.64
CA GLY A 142 24.90 12.01 -0.61
C GLY A 142 26.20 12.78 -0.29
N ASP A 143 26.72 13.61 -1.21
CA ASP A 143 27.83 14.51 -0.95
C ASP A 143 27.38 15.74 -0.18
N LEU A 144 27.45 15.64 1.15
CA LEU A 144 27.04 16.71 2.07
C LEU A 144 27.91 17.96 1.98
N ASN A 145 29.16 17.85 1.52
CA ASN A 145 30.03 19.00 1.32
C ASN A 145 29.59 19.80 0.09
N ALA A 146 29.27 19.10 -1.02
CA ALA A 146 28.72 19.73 -2.19
C ALA A 146 27.35 20.38 -1.90
N LEU A 147 26.47 19.71 -1.16
CA LEU A 147 25.18 20.26 -0.73
C LEU A 147 25.37 21.51 0.16
N ALA A 148 26.31 21.47 1.10
CA ALA A 148 26.63 22.58 1.98
C ALA A 148 27.15 23.80 1.22
N GLN A 149 28.02 23.59 0.22
CA GLN A 149 28.52 24.66 -0.65
C GLN A 149 27.42 25.27 -1.48
N LYS A 150 26.60 24.43 -2.14
CA LYS A 150 25.51 24.86 -3.01
C LYS A 150 24.43 25.66 -2.26
N SER A 151 24.12 25.27 -1.03
CA SER A 151 23.12 25.92 -0.19
C SER A 151 23.66 27.06 0.67
N GLY A 152 24.98 27.22 0.78
CA GLY A 152 25.58 28.17 1.73
C GLY A 152 25.31 27.82 3.19
N ALA A 153 24.90 26.59 3.49
CA ALA A 153 24.49 26.17 4.82
C ALA A 153 25.67 26.03 5.81
N GLY A 154 26.89 25.90 5.31
CA GLY A 154 28.07 25.53 6.12
C GLY A 154 28.14 24.02 6.30
N GLN A 155 28.90 23.55 7.27
CA GLN A 155 29.12 22.11 7.43
C GLN A 155 27.82 21.36 7.77
N LEU A 156 27.43 20.40 6.94
CA LEU A 156 26.27 19.53 7.13
C LEU A 156 26.71 18.14 7.60
N SER A 157 25.90 17.56 8.47
CA SER A 157 25.88 16.14 8.81
C SER A 157 24.63 15.49 8.20
N ALA A 158 24.56 14.17 8.14
CA ALA A 158 23.33 13.48 7.71
C ALA A 158 22.10 13.93 8.52
N LYS A 159 22.23 14.13 9.85
CA LYS A 159 21.14 14.59 10.71
C LYS A 159 20.67 16.00 10.36
N THR A 160 21.60 16.93 10.21
CA THR A 160 21.24 18.32 9.87
C THR A 160 20.73 18.47 8.46
N ALA A 161 21.24 17.68 7.51
CA ALA A 161 20.72 17.63 6.15
C ALA A 161 19.29 17.04 6.10
N ALA A 162 19.06 15.94 6.80
CA ALA A 162 17.73 15.34 6.90
C ALA A 162 16.72 16.30 7.56
N ALA A 163 17.11 16.96 8.65
CA ALA A 163 16.23 17.91 9.32
C ALA A 163 15.91 19.12 8.46
N GLY A 164 16.89 19.70 7.77
CA GLY A 164 16.66 20.82 6.87
C GLY A 164 15.76 20.46 5.70
N THR A 165 15.94 19.26 5.13
CA THR A 165 15.09 18.72 4.08
C THR A 165 13.65 18.55 4.55
N GLN A 166 13.44 17.94 5.73
CA GLN A 166 12.10 17.75 6.29
C GLN A 166 11.39 19.06 6.59
N VAL A 167 12.11 20.06 7.13
CA VAL A 167 11.54 21.39 7.39
C VAL A 167 11.09 22.06 6.10
N ALA A 168 11.91 22.01 5.03
CA ALA A 168 11.53 22.55 3.72
C ALA A 168 10.29 21.84 3.14
N ILE A 169 10.19 20.52 3.30
CA ILE A 169 9.03 19.75 2.87
C ILE A 169 7.77 20.22 3.59
N TRP A 170 7.77 20.30 4.93
CA TRP A 170 6.60 20.71 5.73
C TRP A 170 6.11 22.12 5.42
N ARG A 171 6.99 23.03 4.99
CA ARG A 171 6.58 24.37 4.55
C ARG A 171 5.70 24.32 3.31
N PHE A 172 5.91 23.33 2.43
CA PHE A 172 5.11 23.14 1.22
C PHE A 172 3.96 22.13 1.39
N SER A 173 4.15 21.03 2.12
CA SER A 173 3.10 20.02 2.30
C SER A 173 1.99 20.51 3.21
N ASP A 174 2.36 21.16 4.31
CA ASP A 174 1.44 21.52 5.40
C ASP A 174 1.24 23.05 5.55
N GLY A 175 1.99 23.85 4.78
CA GLY A 175 2.04 25.30 5.02
C GLY A 175 2.55 25.65 6.42
N ALA A 176 3.30 24.75 7.04
CA ALA A 176 3.67 24.82 8.44
C ALA A 176 4.68 25.94 8.71
N LYS A 177 4.47 26.69 9.82
CA LYS A 177 5.47 27.62 10.36
C LYS A 177 6.44 26.83 11.22
N VAL A 178 7.46 26.28 10.59
CA VAL A 178 8.44 25.40 11.23
C VAL A 178 9.85 25.83 10.88
N GLU A 179 10.74 25.75 11.87
CA GLU A 179 12.17 26.13 11.76
C GLU A 179 13.05 25.02 12.34
N ALA A 180 14.15 24.68 11.67
CA ALA A 180 15.14 23.80 12.25
C ALA A 180 15.90 24.51 13.38
N LYS A 181 16.08 23.86 14.52
CA LYS A 181 16.85 24.46 15.63
C LYS A 181 18.34 24.57 15.32
N ASN A 182 18.85 23.70 14.48
CA ASN A 182 20.21 23.76 13.98
C ASN A 182 20.30 24.79 12.85
N ARG A 183 21.22 25.78 12.99
CA ARG A 183 21.37 26.89 12.04
C ARG A 183 21.76 26.42 10.62
N GLN A 184 22.54 25.36 10.50
CA GLN A 184 22.93 24.81 9.20
C GLN A 184 21.75 24.11 8.51
N ALA A 185 20.95 23.37 9.28
CA ALA A 185 19.72 22.75 8.81
C ALA A 185 18.70 23.81 8.34
N GLU A 186 18.55 24.91 9.10
CA GLU A 186 17.65 26.01 8.73
C GLU A 186 18.07 26.69 7.43
N LYS A 187 19.36 27.00 7.29
CA LYS A 187 19.89 27.57 6.03
C LYS A 187 19.68 26.66 4.82
N LEU A 188 19.80 25.33 5.04
CA LEU A 188 19.50 24.37 3.99
C LEU A 188 18.01 24.41 3.64
N ALA A 189 17.12 24.45 4.65
CA ALA A 189 15.68 24.54 4.42
C ALA A 189 15.28 25.78 3.64
N ASP A 190 15.82 26.97 4.03
CA ASP A 190 15.57 28.22 3.36
C ASP A 190 16.04 28.21 1.90
N TRP A 191 17.22 27.62 1.65
CA TRP A 191 17.74 27.49 0.28
C TRP A 191 16.88 26.55 -0.57
N LEU A 192 16.47 25.40 -0.02
CA LEU A 192 15.60 24.42 -0.70
C LEU A 192 14.24 25.06 -1.05
N GLU A 193 13.64 25.79 -0.11
CA GLU A 193 12.37 26.48 -0.32
C GLU A 193 12.49 27.53 -1.44
N ALA A 194 13.57 28.33 -1.43
CA ALA A 194 13.80 29.38 -2.40
C ALA A 194 14.09 28.87 -3.82
N GLN A 195 14.64 27.65 -3.95
CA GLN A 195 15.04 27.07 -5.25
C GLN A 195 14.03 26.07 -5.81
N ALA A 196 13.04 25.64 -5.01
CA ALA A 196 12.09 24.60 -5.39
C ALA A 196 11.29 24.95 -6.65
N GLN A 197 11.18 23.97 -7.55
CA GLN A 197 10.46 24.07 -8.82
C GLN A 197 9.38 22.99 -8.89
N ASN A 198 8.24 23.30 -9.50
CA ASN A 198 7.19 22.32 -9.69
C ASN A 198 7.58 21.27 -10.74
N LEU A 199 7.63 20.02 -10.32
CA LEU A 199 7.83 18.84 -11.15
C LEU A 199 6.55 18.01 -11.19
N GLN A 200 6.41 17.17 -12.20
CA GLN A 200 5.28 16.26 -12.32
C GLN A 200 5.46 15.02 -11.42
N GLU A 201 4.36 14.42 -11.01
CA GLU A 201 4.36 13.16 -10.29
C GLU A 201 5.21 12.09 -11.02
N PRO A 202 6.07 11.36 -10.31
CA PRO A 202 6.83 10.27 -10.91
C PRO A 202 5.91 9.09 -11.25
N LYS A 203 6.31 8.29 -12.24
CA LYS A 203 5.59 7.04 -12.57
C LYS A 203 5.49 6.12 -11.36
N THR A 204 4.47 5.28 -11.33
CA THR A 204 4.34 4.21 -10.35
C THR A 204 5.42 3.15 -10.54
N SER A 205 5.78 2.46 -9.46
CA SER A 205 6.74 1.35 -9.57
C SER A 205 6.15 0.16 -10.32
N LEU A 206 4.90 -0.22 -10.02
CA LEU A 206 4.15 -1.24 -10.74
C LEU A 206 2.66 -1.19 -10.34
N THR A 207 1.75 -1.05 -11.32
CA THR A 207 0.30 -1.22 -11.11
C THR A 207 -0.34 -1.93 -12.28
N LEU A 208 -1.49 -2.54 -12.04
CA LEU A 208 -2.40 -3.12 -13.03
C LEU A 208 -3.71 -2.31 -13.01
N ASP A 209 -4.10 -1.74 -14.17
CA ASP A 209 -5.29 -0.89 -14.27
C ASP A 209 -6.17 -1.30 -15.46
N PRO A 210 -7.47 -1.59 -15.20
CA PRO A 210 -8.09 -1.75 -13.90
C PRO A 210 -7.59 -3.00 -13.17
N ASN A 211 -7.63 -3.01 -11.83
CA ASN A 211 -7.24 -4.17 -11.03
C ASN A 211 -8.37 -5.22 -10.85
N ALA A 212 -9.48 -5.06 -11.56
CA ALA A 212 -10.54 -6.05 -11.68
C ALA A 212 -11.22 -5.93 -13.04
N VAL A 213 -11.38 -7.08 -13.72
CA VAL A 213 -12.07 -7.19 -15.02
C VAL A 213 -12.99 -8.40 -15.03
N SER A 214 -14.01 -8.37 -15.88
CA SER A 214 -14.94 -9.47 -16.03
C SER A 214 -15.26 -9.75 -17.50
N GLY A 215 -15.85 -10.91 -17.79
CA GLY A 215 -16.26 -11.25 -19.14
C GLY A 215 -16.82 -12.66 -19.27
N LYS A 216 -17.23 -13.02 -20.49
CA LYS A 216 -17.82 -14.34 -20.76
C LYS A 216 -16.76 -15.43 -20.91
N SER A 217 -17.06 -16.60 -20.37
CA SER A 217 -16.34 -17.84 -20.69
C SER A 217 -16.31 -18.06 -22.19
N GLY A 218 -15.16 -18.42 -22.77
CA GLY A 218 -14.93 -18.50 -24.21
C GLY A 218 -14.54 -17.19 -24.87
N SER A 219 -14.24 -16.14 -24.09
CA SER A 219 -13.79 -14.86 -24.60
C SER A 219 -12.43 -14.47 -24.04
N LYS A 220 -11.86 -13.42 -24.64
CA LYS A 220 -10.67 -12.72 -24.15
C LYS A 220 -11.11 -11.59 -23.23
N ILE A 221 -10.76 -11.66 -21.95
CA ILE A 221 -11.18 -10.75 -20.88
C ILE A 221 -10.08 -9.75 -20.61
N GLY A 222 -10.41 -8.46 -20.56
CA GLY A 222 -9.51 -7.34 -20.40
C GLY A 222 -9.94 -6.15 -21.26
N PRO A 223 -9.09 -5.14 -21.51
CA PRO A 223 -7.67 -5.10 -21.12
C PRO A 223 -7.42 -4.81 -19.64
N VAL A 224 -6.28 -5.28 -19.15
CA VAL A 224 -5.61 -4.80 -17.93
C VAL A 224 -4.30 -4.20 -18.37
N THR A 225 -4.11 -2.90 -18.15
CA THR A 225 -2.91 -2.19 -18.57
C THR A 225 -1.84 -2.25 -17.47
N VAL A 226 -0.61 -2.55 -17.85
CA VAL A 226 0.55 -2.52 -16.97
C VAL A 226 1.13 -1.12 -16.94
N HIS A 227 1.26 -0.52 -15.76
CA HIS A 227 1.97 0.74 -15.54
C HIS A 227 3.18 0.48 -14.65
N THR A 228 4.37 0.88 -15.12
CA THR A 228 5.61 0.66 -14.37
C THR A 228 6.72 1.61 -14.82
N ASP A 229 7.71 1.80 -13.96
CA ASP A 229 9.01 2.38 -14.31
C ASP A 229 10.09 1.32 -14.53
N ALA A 230 9.79 0.04 -14.27
CA ALA A 230 10.72 -1.06 -14.51
C ALA A 230 10.89 -1.34 -16.02
N GLU A 231 12.08 -1.78 -16.40
CA GLU A 231 12.36 -2.16 -17.80
C GLU A 231 11.53 -3.35 -18.26
N LYS A 232 11.26 -4.29 -17.35
CA LYS A 232 10.49 -5.52 -17.62
C LYS A 232 9.66 -5.94 -16.43
N VAL A 233 8.48 -6.45 -16.73
CA VAL A 233 7.53 -7.03 -15.78
C VAL A 233 7.24 -8.46 -16.18
N SER A 234 7.33 -9.41 -15.27
CA SER A 234 6.84 -10.77 -15.46
C SER A 234 5.34 -10.83 -15.12
N VAL A 235 4.55 -11.53 -15.95
CA VAL A 235 3.11 -11.68 -15.75
C VAL A 235 2.70 -13.15 -15.80
N ALA A 236 1.76 -13.53 -14.93
CA ALA A 236 1.24 -14.89 -14.86
C ALA A 236 -0.18 -14.89 -14.28
N ALA A 237 -1.01 -15.81 -14.72
CA ALA A 237 -2.23 -16.18 -14.00
C ALA A 237 -1.87 -17.16 -12.86
N ASN A 238 -2.73 -17.23 -11.83
CA ASN A 238 -2.55 -18.18 -10.74
C ASN A 238 -2.61 -19.65 -11.23
N SER A 239 -2.17 -20.58 -10.37
CA SER A 239 -2.05 -22.01 -10.72
C SER A 239 -3.35 -22.62 -11.18
N ASP A 240 -4.46 -22.29 -10.54
CA ASP A 240 -5.78 -22.86 -10.80
C ASP A 240 -6.31 -22.39 -12.16
N ALA A 241 -6.13 -21.11 -12.49
CA ALA A 241 -6.45 -20.57 -13.81
C ALA A 241 -5.60 -21.23 -14.91
N THR A 242 -4.30 -21.41 -14.67
CA THR A 242 -3.40 -22.08 -15.61
C THR A 242 -3.81 -23.54 -15.81
N ALA A 243 -4.19 -24.25 -14.76
CA ALA A 243 -4.71 -25.63 -14.85
C ALA A 243 -6.04 -25.71 -15.59
N ALA A 244 -6.88 -24.68 -15.52
CA ALA A 244 -8.11 -24.55 -16.30
C ALA A 244 -7.87 -24.16 -17.79
N GLY A 245 -6.61 -23.99 -18.19
CA GLY A 245 -6.22 -23.64 -19.56
C GLY A 245 -6.30 -22.15 -19.89
N ILE A 246 -6.53 -21.30 -18.90
CA ILE A 246 -6.55 -19.84 -19.05
C ILE A 246 -5.13 -19.34 -19.33
N LYS A 247 -4.99 -18.48 -20.33
CA LYS A 247 -3.70 -17.92 -20.77
C LYS A 247 -3.72 -16.42 -20.66
N VAL A 248 -2.58 -15.86 -20.22
CA VAL A 248 -2.31 -14.41 -20.32
C VAL A 248 -1.82 -14.15 -21.74
N THR A 249 -2.48 -13.24 -22.45
CA THR A 249 -2.18 -12.92 -23.84
C THR A 249 -2.09 -11.41 -24.05
N ASP A 250 -1.49 -11.01 -25.16
CA ASP A 250 -1.58 -9.65 -25.67
C ASP A 250 -2.93 -9.39 -26.39
N LYS A 251 -3.06 -8.18 -26.95
CA LYS A 251 -4.25 -7.78 -27.74
C LYS A 251 -4.48 -8.68 -28.97
N ASP A 252 -3.44 -9.29 -29.51
CA ASP A 252 -3.49 -10.16 -30.70
C ASP A 252 -3.71 -11.64 -30.35
N GLY A 253 -3.84 -11.95 -29.03
CA GLY A 253 -4.08 -13.31 -28.52
C GLY A 253 -2.80 -14.16 -28.42
N GLN A 254 -1.62 -13.55 -28.51
CA GLN A 254 -0.36 -14.28 -28.34
C GLN A 254 -0.05 -14.43 -26.85
N PRO A 255 0.27 -15.64 -26.37
CA PRO A 255 0.67 -15.85 -24.99
C PRO A 255 1.90 -15.02 -24.61
N ILE A 256 1.84 -14.32 -23.50
CA ILE A 256 2.92 -13.48 -22.99
C ILE A 256 3.21 -13.78 -21.52
N THR A 257 4.49 -13.67 -21.13
CA THR A 257 4.94 -13.86 -19.75
C THR A 257 5.85 -12.73 -19.28
N SER A 258 6.23 -11.81 -20.19
CA SER A 258 7.06 -10.65 -19.90
C SER A 258 6.63 -9.48 -20.76
N VAL A 259 6.48 -8.31 -20.13
CA VAL A 259 5.90 -7.11 -20.72
C VAL A 259 6.62 -5.85 -20.25
N ASN A 260 6.29 -4.71 -20.89
CA ASN A 260 6.79 -3.38 -20.57
C ASN A 260 5.63 -2.45 -20.16
N ASP A 261 5.98 -1.24 -19.74
CA ASP A 261 5.01 -0.17 -19.47
C ASP A 261 4.04 0.06 -20.63
N GLY A 262 2.75 0.24 -20.32
CA GLY A 262 1.68 0.48 -21.28
C GLY A 262 1.18 -0.78 -22.01
N THR A 263 1.70 -1.99 -21.69
CA THR A 263 1.20 -3.22 -22.31
C THR A 263 -0.19 -3.56 -21.78
N GLU A 264 -1.13 -3.84 -22.70
CA GLU A 264 -2.46 -4.34 -22.40
C GLU A 264 -2.44 -5.87 -22.30
N LEU A 265 -2.87 -6.38 -21.14
CA LEU A 265 -2.99 -7.81 -20.83
C LEU A 265 -4.43 -8.25 -20.99
N TYR A 266 -4.59 -9.47 -21.48
CA TYR A 266 -5.88 -10.14 -21.59
C TYR A 266 -5.78 -11.56 -21.02
N CYS A 267 -6.85 -12.03 -20.42
CA CYS A 267 -7.00 -13.44 -20.04
C CYS A 267 -7.88 -14.14 -21.08
N ASP A 268 -7.30 -15.06 -21.82
CA ASP A 268 -8.03 -15.93 -22.77
C ASP A 268 -8.62 -17.10 -21.99
N VAL A 269 -9.94 -17.07 -21.80
CA VAL A 269 -10.69 -18.08 -21.04
C VAL A 269 -11.31 -19.07 -22.04
N PRO A 270 -10.93 -20.37 -22.02
CA PRO A 270 -11.46 -21.35 -22.97
C PRO A 270 -12.98 -21.48 -22.88
N ALA A 271 -13.62 -21.75 -24.03
CA ALA A 271 -15.05 -22.03 -24.08
C ALA A 271 -15.40 -23.26 -23.24
N GLY A 272 -16.46 -23.15 -22.43
CA GLY A 272 -16.90 -24.24 -21.54
C GLY A 272 -16.12 -24.30 -20.22
N THR A 273 -15.21 -23.37 -19.95
CA THR A 273 -14.65 -23.22 -18.61
C THR A 273 -15.80 -22.90 -17.64
N PRO A 274 -15.94 -23.65 -16.53
CA PRO A 274 -16.93 -23.34 -15.50
C PRO A 274 -16.77 -21.91 -14.97
N ASP A 275 -17.87 -21.29 -14.55
CA ASP A 275 -17.89 -19.96 -13.98
C ASP A 275 -16.89 -19.87 -12.81
N GLY A 276 -16.13 -18.79 -12.74
CA GLY A 276 -15.04 -18.67 -11.77
C GLY A 276 -14.31 -17.33 -11.76
N THR A 277 -13.24 -17.31 -11.00
CA THR A 277 -12.35 -16.17 -10.82
C THR A 277 -10.89 -16.61 -10.86
N ALA A 278 -10.01 -15.73 -11.31
CA ALA A 278 -8.57 -15.92 -11.30
C ALA A 278 -7.87 -14.64 -10.82
N SER A 279 -6.65 -14.79 -10.35
CA SER A 279 -5.72 -13.69 -10.13
C SER A 279 -4.69 -13.64 -11.26
N LEU A 280 -4.54 -12.46 -11.85
CA LEU A 280 -3.46 -12.11 -12.76
C LEU A 280 -2.41 -11.35 -11.93
N THR A 281 -1.21 -11.91 -11.78
CA THR A 281 -0.12 -11.30 -11.02
C THR A 281 0.95 -10.75 -11.95
N ALA A 282 1.35 -9.51 -11.74
CA ALA A 282 2.52 -8.87 -12.33
C ALA A 282 3.62 -8.72 -11.28
N LYS A 283 4.89 -8.93 -11.66
CA LYS A 283 6.05 -8.75 -10.76
C LYS A 283 7.19 -8.05 -11.49
N ALA A 284 7.83 -7.11 -10.81
CA ALA A 284 9.01 -6.41 -11.27
C ALA A 284 10.04 -6.28 -10.15
N THR A 285 11.33 -6.27 -10.50
CA THR A 285 12.40 -5.87 -9.58
C THR A 285 12.91 -4.51 -10.03
N THR A 286 12.70 -3.49 -9.20
CA THR A 286 13.04 -2.11 -9.50
C THR A 286 13.31 -1.30 -8.23
N GLN A 287 13.84 -0.10 -8.39
CA GLN A 287 13.83 0.93 -7.35
C GLN A 287 12.52 1.70 -7.45
N VAL A 288 11.85 1.91 -6.31
CA VAL A 288 10.67 2.78 -6.29
C VAL A 288 11.07 4.21 -6.61
N PRO A 289 10.40 4.90 -7.54
CA PRO A 289 10.78 6.26 -7.94
C PRO A 289 10.67 7.27 -6.80
N VAL A 290 11.70 8.12 -6.66
CA VAL A 290 11.72 9.21 -5.68
C VAL A 290 10.54 10.16 -5.90
N GLY A 291 9.82 10.46 -4.82
CA GLY A 291 8.63 11.30 -4.84
C GLY A 291 7.30 10.54 -4.90
N ARG A 292 7.32 9.20 -4.94
CA ARG A 292 6.08 8.43 -4.74
C ARG A 292 5.57 8.61 -3.31
N ALA A 293 4.26 8.79 -3.16
CA ALA A 293 3.63 8.85 -1.85
C ALA A 293 3.40 7.45 -1.27
N PHE A 294 3.38 7.37 0.05
CA PHE A 294 3.11 6.16 0.82
C PHE A 294 2.06 6.49 1.88
N ALA A 295 0.86 5.98 1.69
CA ALA A 295 -0.25 6.14 2.60
C ALA A 295 -0.48 4.87 3.43
N SER A 296 -0.85 5.03 4.70
CA SER A 296 -1.20 3.91 5.56
C SER A 296 -2.70 3.62 5.50
N PRO A 297 -3.12 2.35 5.53
CA PRO A 297 -4.53 2.01 5.75
C PRO A 297 -4.98 2.27 7.19
N SER A 298 -4.06 2.67 8.08
CA SER A 298 -4.33 3.14 9.44
C SER A 298 -4.11 4.66 9.54
N LYS A 299 -4.49 5.27 10.66
CA LYS A 299 -4.28 6.70 10.92
C LYS A 299 -2.79 7.02 11.22
N SER A 300 -1.90 6.63 10.35
CA SER A 300 -0.46 6.94 10.43
C SER A 300 -0.12 7.93 9.33
N GLN A 301 0.58 9.00 9.68
CA GLN A 301 0.86 10.13 8.78
C GLN A 301 1.40 9.68 7.41
N THR A 302 0.95 10.33 6.35
CA THR A 302 1.39 10.06 4.98
C THR A 302 2.86 10.44 4.79
N GLN A 303 3.58 9.64 4.01
CA GLN A 303 5.01 9.76 3.76
C GLN A 303 5.28 9.99 2.27
N ILE A 304 6.43 10.59 1.95
CA ILE A 304 6.91 10.73 0.59
C ILE A 304 8.31 10.13 0.44
N LEU A 305 8.54 9.39 -0.63
CA LEU A 305 9.77 8.65 -0.84
C LEU A 305 10.94 9.56 -1.19
N ALA A 306 12.02 9.43 -0.43
CA ALA A 306 13.28 10.13 -0.63
C ALA A 306 14.37 9.25 -1.23
N GLY A 307 14.28 7.93 -1.06
CA GLY A 307 15.24 6.97 -1.63
C GLY A 307 14.80 5.53 -1.42
N SER A 308 15.24 4.64 -2.29
CA SER A 308 14.96 3.21 -2.21
C SER A 308 16.16 2.38 -2.64
N THR A 309 16.25 1.16 -2.14
CA THR A 309 17.04 0.10 -2.75
C THR A 309 16.17 -0.72 -3.70
N GLU A 310 16.76 -1.59 -4.51
CA GLU A 310 15.99 -2.52 -5.34
C GLU A 310 15.08 -3.37 -4.48
N SER A 311 13.84 -3.55 -4.97
CA SER A 311 12.77 -4.31 -4.32
C SER A 311 12.01 -5.11 -5.38
N THR A 312 11.51 -6.28 -5.00
CA THR A 312 10.56 -7.02 -5.83
C THR A 312 9.16 -6.53 -5.50
N ILE A 313 8.49 -5.97 -6.50
CA ILE A 313 7.16 -5.38 -6.37
C ILE A 313 6.18 -6.24 -7.13
N SER A 314 4.98 -6.44 -6.58
CA SER A 314 3.89 -7.16 -7.22
C SER A 314 2.63 -6.29 -7.33
N ALA A 315 1.84 -6.58 -8.37
CA ALA A 315 0.50 -6.05 -8.53
C ALA A 315 -0.40 -7.19 -8.98
N ASP A 316 -1.62 -7.23 -8.47
CA ASP A 316 -2.60 -8.25 -8.80
C ASP A 316 -3.86 -7.63 -9.40
N ALA A 317 -4.47 -8.34 -10.36
CA ALA A 317 -5.78 -8.01 -10.89
C ALA A 317 -6.68 -9.23 -10.83
N THR A 318 -7.94 -9.02 -10.46
CA THR A 318 -8.97 -10.06 -10.43
C THR A 318 -9.62 -10.18 -11.81
N VAL A 319 -9.79 -11.41 -12.28
CA VAL A 319 -10.46 -11.72 -13.54
C VAL A 319 -11.64 -12.64 -13.24
N ASN A 320 -12.85 -12.15 -13.48
CA ASN A 320 -14.09 -12.90 -13.25
C ASN A 320 -14.69 -13.35 -14.59
N TRP A 321 -15.23 -14.57 -14.65
CA TRP A 321 -15.94 -15.03 -15.83
C TRP A 321 -17.14 -15.92 -15.48
N ALA A 322 -18.15 -15.85 -16.32
CA ALA A 322 -19.28 -16.77 -16.31
C ALA A 322 -19.76 -17.04 -17.74
N SER A 323 -20.51 -18.12 -17.91
CA SER A 323 -21.08 -18.49 -19.22
C SER A 323 -22.30 -17.64 -19.59
N LYS A 324 -23.03 -17.13 -18.59
CA LYS A 324 -24.27 -16.34 -18.70
C LYS A 324 -24.58 -15.60 -17.41
N GLY A 325 -25.57 -14.71 -17.47
CA GLY A 325 -26.01 -13.96 -16.31
C GLY A 325 -25.25 -12.66 -16.13
N ALA A 326 -25.29 -12.09 -14.94
CA ALA A 326 -24.47 -10.94 -14.58
C ALA A 326 -23.02 -11.38 -14.32
N ILE A 327 -22.06 -10.62 -14.79
CA ILE A 327 -20.62 -10.89 -14.59
C ILE A 327 -19.97 -9.60 -14.10
N PRO A 328 -20.02 -9.33 -12.78
CA PRO A 328 -19.52 -8.09 -12.23
C PRO A 328 -18.00 -8.09 -12.06
N SER A 329 -17.44 -6.89 -12.11
CA SER A 329 -16.13 -6.53 -11.51
C SER A 329 -16.29 -5.25 -10.73
N VAL A 330 -15.57 -5.13 -9.60
CA VAL A 330 -15.65 -3.99 -8.69
C VAL A 330 -14.27 -3.50 -8.36
N THR A 331 -14.08 -2.19 -8.45
CA THR A 331 -12.89 -1.47 -7.98
C THR A 331 -13.28 -0.33 -7.07
N ALA A 332 -12.39 0.09 -6.17
CA ALA A 332 -12.61 1.25 -5.34
C ALA A 332 -11.34 2.11 -5.26
N GLU A 333 -11.53 3.43 -5.37
CA GLU A 333 -10.44 4.40 -5.37
C GLU A 333 -10.79 5.60 -4.49
N LYS A 334 -9.77 6.17 -3.81
CA LYS A 334 -9.93 7.42 -3.09
C LYS A 334 -10.13 8.57 -4.08
N ASN A 335 -11.17 9.35 -3.86
CA ASN A 335 -11.45 10.56 -4.61
C ASN A 335 -11.37 11.77 -3.68
N CYS A 336 -10.16 12.33 -3.59
CA CYS A 336 -9.89 13.49 -2.73
C CYS A 336 -10.67 14.75 -3.15
N SER A 337 -11.01 14.89 -4.42
CA SER A 337 -11.80 16.04 -4.89
C SER A 337 -13.27 15.96 -4.50
N ALA A 338 -13.79 14.76 -4.25
CA ALA A 338 -15.17 14.52 -3.84
C ALA A 338 -15.31 14.16 -2.35
N ASN A 339 -14.22 14.13 -1.59
CA ASN A 339 -14.18 13.69 -0.20
C ASN A 339 -14.89 12.35 0.00
N GLY A 340 -14.38 11.31 -0.69
CA GLY A 340 -15.04 10.02 -0.67
C GLY A 340 -14.27 8.93 -1.39
N ILE A 341 -14.92 7.78 -1.50
CA ILE A 341 -14.41 6.61 -2.20
C ILE A 341 -15.30 6.36 -3.42
N ASP A 342 -14.72 6.37 -4.60
CA ASP A 342 -15.40 6.00 -5.84
C ASP A 342 -15.41 4.47 -5.97
N VAL A 343 -16.59 3.87 -5.82
CA VAL A 343 -16.83 2.45 -6.07
C VAL A 343 -17.34 2.31 -7.50
N LYS A 344 -16.51 1.72 -8.36
CA LYS A 344 -16.83 1.49 -9.77
C LYS A 344 -17.21 0.03 -9.97
N VAL A 345 -18.42 -0.20 -10.46
CA VAL A 345 -18.97 -1.53 -10.74
C VAL A 345 -19.23 -1.65 -12.24
N SER A 346 -18.58 -2.60 -12.88
CA SER A 346 -18.82 -2.96 -14.28
C SER A 346 -19.55 -4.30 -14.34
N ASN A 347 -20.38 -4.51 -15.38
CA ASN A 347 -21.10 -5.74 -15.60
C ASN A 347 -20.98 -6.19 -17.06
N ASP A 348 -20.06 -7.09 -17.35
CA ASP A 348 -19.77 -7.61 -18.70
C ASP A 348 -20.61 -8.84 -19.04
N GLY A 349 -21.68 -9.11 -18.26
CA GLY A 349 -22.65 -10.17 -18.48
C GLY A 349 -23.76 -9.83 -19.47
N ASP A 350 -24.80 -10.70 -19.52
CA ASP A 350 -25.99 -10.52 -20.35
C ASP A 350 -27.29 -10.33 -19.56
N ALA A 351 -27.19 -10.23 -18.23
CA ALA A 351 -28.28 -9.89 -17.34
C ALA A 351 -27.88 -8.71 -16.44
N PRO A 352 -28.83 -7.89 -15.95
CA PRO A 352 -28.53 -6.82 -15.02
C PRO A 352 -27.90 -7.36 -13.73
N PHE A 353 -26.93 -6.62 -13.18
CA PHE A 353 -26.34 -6.87 -11.86
C PHE A 353 -26.92 -5.91 -10.83
N THR A 354 -27.61 -6.45 -9.83
CA THR A 354 -28.13 -5.66 -8.71
C THR A 354 -27.30 -5.94 -7.48
N PHE A 355 -26.76 -4.88 -6.87
CA PHE A 355 -25.89 -4.98 -5.70
C PHE A 355 -26.31 -3.99 -4.62
N LYS A 356 -25.89 -4.25 -3.39
CA LYS A 356 -26.02 -3.34 -2.26
C LYS A 356 -24.69 -2.72 -1.92
N LEU A 357 -24.72 -1.44 -1.63
CA LEU A 357 -23.62 -0.64 -1.13
C LEU A 357 -24.10 0.08 0.12
N GLY A 358 -23.73 -0.42 1.31
CA GLY A 358 -24.44 -0.07 2.55
C GLY A 358 -25.90 -0.49 2.50
N ASP A 359 -26.80 0.44 2.81
CA ASP A 359 -28.26 0.19 2.74
C ASP A 359 -28.86 0.49 1.35
N ALA A 360 -28.09 1.08 0.45
CA ALA A 360 -28.57 1.46 -0.87
C ALA A 360 -28.44 0.31 -1.86
N GLU A 361 -29.49 0.11 -2.65
CA GLU A 361 -29.52 -0.85 -3.77
C GLU A 361 -29.25 -0.13 -5.08
N HIS A 362 -28.37 -0.72 -5.89
CA HIS A 362 -27.97 -0.21 -7.19
C HIS A 362 -28.08 -1.32 -8.24
N THR A 363 -28.37 -0.94 -9.47
CA THR A 363 -28.37 -1.85 -10.59
C THR A 363 -27.45 -1.33 -11.69
N VAL A 364 -26.67 -2.25 -12.29
CA VAL A 364 -25.85 -2.02 -13.48
C VAL A 364 -26.42 -2.89 -14.60
N PRO A 365 -26.93 -2.32 -15.69
CA PRO A 365 -27.36 -3.06 -16.84
C PRO A 365 -26.25 -3.91 -17.46
N ALA A 366 -26.64 -4.87 -18.30
CA ALA A 366 -25.69 -5.68 -19.07
C ALA A 366 -24.80 -4.81 -19.97
N GLY A 367 -23.48 -4.99 -19.90
CA GLY A 367 -22.48 -4.26 -20.69
C GLY A 367 -22.21 -2.83 -20.21
N GLU A 368 -22.73 -2.43 -19.04
CA GLU A 368 -22.58 -1.08 -18.51
C GLU A 368 -21.67 -1.03 -17.27
N THR A 369 -21.26 0.19 -16.95
CA THR A 369 -20.47 0.53 -15.75
C THR A 369 -21.16 1.64 -14.98
N LYS A 370 -21.14 1.54 -13.65
CA LYS A 370 -21.65 2.57 -12.73
C LYS A 370 -20.61 2.89 -11.66
N THR A 371 -20.40 4.18 -11.43
CA THR A 371 -19.60 4.67 -10.31
C THR A 371 -20.51 5.25 -9.25
N VAL A 372 -20.27 4.90 -7.99
CA VAL A 372 -20.97 5.44 -6.83
C VAL A 372 -19.93 5.98 -5.87
N THR A 373 -19.96 7.29 -5.61
CA THR A 373 -19.07 7.90 -4.60
C THR A 373 -19.69 7.71 -3.21
N VAL A 374 -18.97 7.06 -2.32
CA VAL A 374 -19.33 6.90 -0.90
C VAL A 374 -18.63 8.03 -0.13
N PRO A 375 -19.38 8.97 0.48
CA PRO A 375 -18.76 10.03 1.27
C PRO A 375 -18.03 9.44 2.48
N VAL A 376 -16.82 9.92 2.73
CA VAL A 376 -16.00 9.57 3.89
C VAL A 376 -15.40 10.86 4.43
N GLY A 377 -15.43 11.06 5.75
CA GLY A 377 -14.81 12.22 6.37
C GLY A 377 -13.28 12.17 6.28
N GLU A 378 -12.66 13.35 6.32
CA GLU A 378 -11.22 13.48 6.40
C GLU A 378 -10.69 12.77 7.65
N ASP A 379 -9.56 12.07 7.55
CA ASP A 379 -8.99 11.22 8.61
C ASP A 379 -9.93 10.10 9.12
N GLU A 380 -11.00 9.80 8.40
CA GLU A 380 -11.91 8.73 8.78
C GLU A 380 -11.56 7.40 8.12
N ALA A 381 -11.66 6.33 8.92
CA ALA A 381 -11.55 4.98 8.41
C ALA A 381 -12.85 4.58 7.67
N TYR A 382 -12.70 3.93 6.53
CA TYR A 382 -13.82 3.35 5.79
C TYR A 382 -13.71 1.82 5.72
N ASP A 383 -14.87 1.18 5.69
CA ASP A 383 -15.05 -0.25 5.52
C ASP A 383 -16.28 -0.46 4.64
N ILE A 384 -16.05 -0.49 3.34
CA ILE A 384 -17.08 -0.53 2.31
C ILE A 384 -17.21 -1.95 1.79
N THR A 385 -18.40 -2.53 1.89
CA THR A 385 -18.69 -3.85 1.32
C THR A 385 -19.76 -3.72 0.23
N VAL A 386 -19.44 -4.26 -0.94
CA VAL A 386 -20.36 -4.42 -2.06
C VAL A 386 -20.85 -5.86 -2.04
N THR A 387 -22.15 -6.06 -1.87
CA THR A 387 -22.77 -7.41 -1.86
C THR A 387 -23.76 -7.57 -3.00
N GLY A 388 -23.82 -8.76 -3.59
CA GLY A 388 -24.70 -9.07 -4.72
C GLY A 388 -25.31 -10.46 -4.63
N PRO A 389 -26.00 -10.89 -5.69
CA PRO A 389 -26.57 -12.23 -5.82
C PRO A 389 -25.48 -13.32 -5.75
N ASP A 390 -25.90 -14.55 -5.48
CA ASP A 390 -25.06 -15.77 -5.49
C ASP A 390 -23.84 -15.71 -4.57
N GLY A 391 -23.91 -14.86 -3.49
CA GLY A 391 -22.84 -14.72 -2.53
C GLY A 391 -21.71 -13.78 -2.96
N PHE A 392 -21.91 -13.01 -4.03
CA PHE A 392 -20.93 -11.99 -4.44
C PHE A 392 -20.67 -10.99 -3.28
N SER A 393 -19.42 -10.79 -2.95
CA SER A 393 -19.00 -9.86 -1.90
C SER A 393 -17.58 -9.37 -2.16
N GLU A 394 -17.42 -8.04 -2.24
CA GLU A 394 -16.13 -7.36 -2.33
C GLU A 394 -16.03 -6.32 -1.21
N ARG A 395 -14.88 -6.24 -0.53
CA ARG A 395 -14.69 -5.39 0.64
C ARG A 395 -13.48 -4.49 0.46
N PHE A 396 -13.66 -3.19 0.71
CA PHE A 396 -12.65 -2.15 0.58
C PHE A 396 -12.48 -1.43 1.91
N GLN A 397 -11.24 -1.36 2.41
CA GLN A 397 -10.93 -0.74 3.69
C GLN A 397 -9.77 0.23 3.57
N GLY A 398 -9.76 1.26 4.41
CA GLY A 398 -8.66 2.21 4.47
C GLY A 398 -9.00 3.42 5.32
N VAL A 399 -8.20 4.47 5.18
CA VAL A 399 -8.44 5.80 5.75
C VAL A 399 -8.43 6.80 4.60
N LEU A 400 -9.40 7.71 4.55
CA LEU A 400 -9.35 8.87 3.67
C LEU A 400 -8.45 9.91 4.34
N ASP A 401 -7.37 10.30 3.65
CA ASP A 401 -6.37 11.30 4.10
C ASP A 401 -6.02 12.11 2.84
N CYS A 402 -6.78 13.17 2.62
CA CYS A 402 -6.75 14.01 1.44
C CYS A 402 -6.31 15.44 1.72
N GLU A 403 -6.33 15.85 2.98
CA GLU A 403 -5.97 17.21 3.40
C GLU A 403 -4.97 17.15 4.55
N THR A 404 -3.96 17.99 4.50
CA THR A 404 -3.18 18.29 5.69
C THR A 404 -3.97 19.27 6.53
N GLN A 405 -4.26 18.95 7.80
CA GLN A 405 -5.03 19.84 8.66
C GLN A 405 -4.32 21.20 8.77
N GLY A 406 -4.86 22.18 8.08
CA GLY A 406 -4.50 23.57 8.30
C GLY A 406 -4.71 23.93 9.77
N THR A 407 -3.92 24.88 10.30
CA THR A 407 -4.07 25.42 11.67
C THR A 407 -5.55 25.54 12.02
N PRO A 408 -6.06 24.93 13.11
CA PRO A 408 -7.48 24.98 13.44
C PRO A 408 -7.94 26.43 13.44
N ALA A 409 -9.00 26.72 12.65
CA ALA A 409 -9.68 28.00 12.75
C ALA A 409 -10.11 28.18 14.22
N PRO A 410 -9.97 29.38 14.83
CA PRO A 410 -10.33 29.59 16.21
C PRO A 410 -11.81 29.22 16.40
N SER A 411 -12.06 28.12 17.10
CA SER A 411 -13.42 27.72 17.45
C SER A 411 -14.01 28.79 18.35
N THR A 412 -14.99 29.51 17.84
CA THR A 412 -15.86 30.34 18.66
C THR A 412 -16.73 29.44 19.54
N GLY A 413 -16.30 29.29 20.79
CA GLY A 413 -17.13 28.99 21.95
C GLY A 413 -17.73 27.59 22.09
N GLY A 414 -17.13 26.79 22.98
CA GLY A 414 -17.75 25.55 23.51
C GLY A 414 -16.83 24.89 24.55
N SER A 415 -17.13 25.15 25.79
CA SER A 415 -16.69 24.62 27.08
C SER A 415 -15.97 23.26 27.10
N GLY A 416 -14.75 23.25 27.64
CA GLY A 416 -14.25 22.26 28.62
C GLY A 416 -14.07 20.80 28.21
N GLY A 417 -12.88 20.44 27.74
CA GLY A 417 -12.39 19.09 27.77
C GLY A 417 -10.87 19.09 27.91
N THR A 418 -10.38 18.56 29.03
CA THR A 418 -8.95 18.40 29.35
C THR A 418 -8.26 17.45 28.37
N PRO A 419 -7.04 17.75 27.90
CA PRO A 419 -6.28 16.82 27.05
C PRO A 419 -5.83 15.59 27.86
N PRO A 420 -5.73 14.39 27.25
CA PRO A 420 -5.19 13.24 27.92
C PRO A 420 -3.68 13.40 28.12
N THR A 421 -3.27 13.38 29.39
CA THR A 421 -1.87 13.32 29.83
C THR A 421 -1.30 11.93 29.56
N SER A 422 -0.21 11.87 28.82
CA SER A 422 0.65 10.68 28.68
C SER A 422 1.17 10.24 30.05
N PRO A 423 1.15 8.94 30.39
CA PRO A 423 1.71 8.49 31.67
C PRO A 423 3.24 8.53 31.63
N ALA A 424 3.80 9.19 32.65
CA ALA A 424 5.22 9.17 32.95
C ALA A 424 5.64 7.77 33.47
N PRO A 425 6.89 7.31 33.24
CA PRO A 425 7.37 6.05 33.82
C PRO A 425 7.54 6.18 35.33
N SER A 426 7.02 5.18 36.06
CA SER A 426 7.21 5.03 37.50
C SER A 426 8.68 4.79 37.86
N PRO A 427 9.16 5.36 38.93
CA PRO A 427 10.48 5.04 39.46
C PRO A 427 10.45 3.67 40.18
N SER A 428 11.45 2.85 39.90
CA SER A 428 11.71 1.60 40.62
C SER A 428 12.22 1.91 42.02
N ASP A 429 11.48 1.47 43.01
CA ASP A 429 11.95 1.43 44.39
C ASP A 429 13.10 0.42 44.53
N THR A 430 14.26 0.92 44.89
CA THR A 430 15.38 0.11 45.36
C THR A 430 15.33 0.15 46.87
N ASP A 431 14.82 -0.89 47.50
CA ASP A 431 14.85 -1.07 48.94
C ASP A 431 16.24 -1.55 49.34
N GLY A 432 16.94 -0.74 50.09
CA GLY A 432 18.23 -1.01 50.71
C GLY A 432 18.06 -1.44 52.14
N GLY A 433 18.04 -2.76 52.39
CA GLY A 433 18.09 -3.32 53.71
C GLY A 433 19.47 -3.22 54.31
N THR A 434 19.57 -2.46 55.38
CA THR A 434 20.73 -2.45 56.32
C THR A 434 20.41 -3.36 57.48
N THR A 435 21.27 -4.29 57.79
CA THR A 435 21.39 -4.84 59.15
C THR A 435 22.81 -5.19 59.47
N GLY A 436 23.29 -4.61 60.55
CA GLY A 436 24.03 -5.13 61.67
C GLY A 436 25.51 -5.46 61.48
#